data_1410816d1406db52a47abe2ed0390b06
#
_entry.id   1410816d1406db52a47abe2ed0390b06
#
_cell.length_a   1.000
_cell.length_b   1.000
_cell.length_c   1.000
_cell.angle_alpha   90.00
_cell.angle_beta   90.00
_cell.angle_gamma   90.00
#
_symmetry.space_group_name_H-M   'P 1'
#
loop_
_entity.id
_entity.type
_entity.pdbx_description
1 polymer ?
#
loop_
_entity_poly.entity_id
_entity_poly.type
_entity_poly.pdbx_seq_one_letter_code
_entity_poly.pdbx_strand_id
1 'polypeptide(L)'
;VARNIATVGASSTLLSVVGNDEAGQSIEKLLRAEGIHPELELDPALKTTVKLRVVARQQQLVRCDFEAMPAEETLKRHLGTFSKLLTTNQALVLSDYGKGGLSHISTMIAEARAVKLPILVDPKGDDYSRYHGATVITPNRAELRQVVGTWTSEASLIERAQNLRQALELDYLLLTRSEEGMTLF
;
A
#
# COMPACT_ATOMS: atom_id res chain seq x y z
N VAL A 1 -3.88 7.77 -1.58
CA VAL A 1 -4.81 6.95 -0.76
C VAL A 1 -5.30 7.79 0.41
N ALA A 2 -4.49 8.19 1.40
CA ALA A 2 -4.90 8.90 2.61
C ALA A 2 -5.75 10.15 2.33
N ARG A 3 -5.35 11.00 1.36
CA ARG A 3 -6.13 12.16 0.94
C ARG A 3 -7.53 11.77 0.43
N ASN A 4 -7.64 10.71 -0.38
CA ASN A 4 -8.94 10.26 -0.89
C ASN A 4 -9.85 9.77 0.26
N ILE A 5 -9.28 9.09 1.26
CA ILE A 5 -10.02 8.67 2.46
C ILE A 5 -10.55 9.91 3.22
N ALA A 6 -9.73 10.93 3.43
CA ALA A 6 -10.17 12.17 4.08
C ALA A 6 -11.25 12.90 3.25
N THR A 7 -11.11 12.94 1.91
CA THR A 7 -12.08 13.60 1.03
C THR A 7 -13.47 12.96 1.04
N VAL A 8 -13.57 11.65 1.27
CA VAL A 8 -14.87 10.96 1.41
C VAL A 8 -15.43 11.03 2.83
N GLY A 9 -14.81 11.81 3.72
CA GLY A 9 -15.34 12.12 5.04
C GLY A 9 -14.88 11.19 6.17
N ALA A 10 -13.92 10.30 5.93
CA ALA A 10 -13.34 9.46 6.97
C ALA A 10 -12.08 10.12 7.57
N SER A 11 -11.83 9.90 8.85
CA SER A 11 -10.54 10.25 9.45
C SER A 11 -9.43 9.34 8.92
N SER A 12 -8.25 9.89 8.69
CA SER A 12 -7.12 9.14 8.16
C SER A 12 -5.85 9.42 8.94
N THR A 13 -5.16 8.35 9.33
CA THR A 13 -3.79 8.38 9.87
C THR A 13 -2.86 7.78 8.83
N LEU A 14 -1.83 8.51 8.42
CA LEU A 14 -0.79 8.01 7.53
C LEU A 14 0.45 7.62 8.32
N LEU A 15 0.73 6.32 8.40
CA LEU A 15 1.97 5.78 8.93
C LEU A 15 2.96 5.56 7.78
N SER A 16 4.15 6.16 7.85
CA SER A 16 5.19 6.04 6.82
C SER A 16 6.58 6.35 7.37
N VAL A 17 7.61 6.14 6.55
CA VAL A 17 8.99 6.51 6.88
C VAL A 17 9.44 7.64 5.97
N VAL A 18 10.08 8.66 6.54
CA VAL A 18 10.65 9.80 5.80
C VAL A 18 12.05 10.13 6.32
N GLY A 19 12.84 10.82 5.51
CA GLY A 19 14.12 11.38 5.95
C GLY A 19 13.94 12.62 6.82
N ASN A 20 14.98 12.97 7.58
CA ASN A 20 15.05 14.24 8.29
C ASN A 20 15.52 15.34 7.34
N ASP A 21 14.69 15.67 6.35
CA ASP A 21 14.98 16.62 5.26
C ASP A 21 13.78 17.50 4.92
N GLU A 22 14.00 18.47 4.04
CA GLU A 22 12.96 19.44 3.62
C GLU A 22 11.76 18.73 2.96
N ALA A 23 12.01 17.66 2.19
CA ALA A 23 10.94 16.90 1.55
C ALA A 23 10.05 16.18 2.58
N GLY A 24 10.64 15.57 3.63
CA GLY A 24 9.92 14.96 4.74
C GLY A 24 9.07 15.98 5.51
N GLN A 25 9.64 17.14 5.83
CA GLN A 25 8.91 18.24 6.49
C GLN A 25 7.75 18.77 5.60
N SER A 26 7.97 18.84 4.29
CA SER A 26 6.93 19.25 3.35
C SER A 26 5.76 18.25 3.30
N ILE A 27 6.06 16.95 3.33
CA ILE A 27 5.02 15.89 3.42
C ILE A 27 4.20 16.05 4.69
N GLU A 28 4.84 16.25 5.85
CA GLU A 28 4.13 16.43 7.12
C GLU A 28 3.17 17.63 7.06
N LYS A 29 3.65 18.77 6.57
CA LYS A 29 2.83 20.00 6.42
C LYS A 29 1.63 19.75 5.50
N LEU A 30 1.84 19.07 4.36
CA LEU A 30 0.79 18.76 3.41
C LEU A 30 -0.27 17.82 4.03
N LEU A 31 0.14 16.80 4.75
CA LEU A 31 -0.77 15.87 5.42
C LEU A 31 -1.67 16.61 6.42
N ARG A 32 -1.08 17.45 7.27
CA ARG A 32 -1.82 18.26 8.25
C ARG A 32 -2.79 19.24 7.59
N ALA A 33 -2.38 19.88 6.48
CA ALA A 33 -3.23 20.79 5.73
C ALA A 33 -4.46 20.10 5.10
N GLU A 34 -4.35 18.81 4.78
CA GLU A 34 -5.45 17.98 4.24
C GLU A 34 -6.25 17.26 5.35
N GLY A 35 -6.01 17.57 6.64
CA GLY A 35 -6.71 16.95 7.76
C GLY A 35 -6.31 15.51 8.03
N ILE A 36 -5.15 15.07 7.53
CA ILE A 36 -4.62 13.72 7.73
C ILE A 36 -3.66 13.76 8.93
N HIS A 37 -3.79 12.79 9.83
CA HIS A 37 -2.88 12.66 10.96
C HIS A 37 -1.56 11.99 10.52
N PRO A 38 -0.40 12.68 10.56
CA PRO A 38 0.86 12.08 10.18
C PRO A 38 1.50 11.33 11.33
N GLU A 39 1.81 10.06 11.14
CA GLU A 39 2.67 9.22 11.96
C GLU A 39 3.92 8.88 11.14
N LEU A 40 4.87 9.79 11.11
CA LEU A 40 6.05 9.69 10.26
C LEU A 40 7.27 9.30 11.09
N GLU A 41 7.78 8.10 10.87
CA GLU A 41 9.05 7.67 11.44
C GLU A 41 10.21 8.35 10.70
N LEU A 42 11.07 9.03 11.47
CA LEU A 42 12.25 9.69 10.93
C LEU A 42 13.43 8.71 10.82
N ASP A 43 13.96 8.54 9.62
CA ASP A 43 15.21 7.84 9.38
C ASP A 43 16.30 8.85 9.02
N PRO A 44 17.31 9.07 9.90
CA PRO A 44 18.35 10.06 9.66
C PRO A 44 19.29 9.70 8.50
N ALA A 45 19.34 8.44 8.09
CA ALA A 45 20.15 7.97 6.96
C ALA A 45 19.39 7.97 5.64
N LEU A 46 18.05 8.09 5.70
CA LEU A 46 17.19 8.10 4.52
C LEU A 46 17.07 9.51 3.94
N LYS A 47 17.08 9.60 2.63
CA LYS A 47 16.52 10.75 1.93
C LYS A 47 15.08 10.44 1.54
N THR A 48 14.18 11.35 1.89
CA THR A 48 12.75 11.22 1.51
C THR A 48 12.62 11.06 0.00
N THR A 49 11.82 10.09 -0.43
CA THR A 49 11.59 9.82 -1.85
C THR A 49 11.11 11.06 -2.59
N VAL A 50 11.83 11.44 -3.64
CA VAL A 50 11.48 12.55 -4.52
C VAL A 50 11.32 12.04 -5.95
N LYS A 51 10.20 12.40 -6.59
CA LYS A 51 9.93 12.10 -8.00
C LYS A 51 9.89 13.40 -8.79
N LEU A 52 11.03 13.74 -9.41
CA LEU A 52 11.16 14.92 -10.23
C LEU A 52 10.68 14.63 -11.66
N ARG A 53 9.73 15.40 -12.14
CA ARG A 53 9.24 15.35 -13.53
C ARG A 53 9.63 16.62 -14.26
N VAL A 54 10.42 16.50 -15.32
CA VAL A 54 10.74 17.60 -16.22
C VAL A 54 9.71 17.59 -17.34
N VAL A 55 8.96 18.68 -17.45
CA VAL A 55 7.87 18.83 -18.43
C VAL A 55 8.17 20.03 -19.32
N ALA A 56 8.08 19.86 -20.63
CA ALA A 56 8.15 20.94 -21.60
C ALA A 56 7.01 20.81 -22.61
N ARG A 57 6.36 21.92 -22.95
CA ARG A 57 5.24 21.98 -23.90
C ARG A 57 4.16 20.90 -23.63
N GLN A 58 3.80 20.70 -22.37
CA GLN A 58 2.82 19.70 -21.90
C GLN A 58 3.25 18.23 -22.08
N GLN A 59 4.50 17.97 -22.47
CA GLN A 59 5.05 16.61 -22.56
C GLN A 59 6.05 16.37 -21.42
N GLN A 60 5.95 15.23 -20.76
CA GLN A 60 6.95 14.81 -19.80
C GLN A 60 8.18 14.31 -20.55
N LEU A 61 9.30 15.01 -20.42
CA LEU A 61 10.58 14.69 -21.06
C LEU A 61 11.34 13.62 -20.29
N VAL A 62 11.40 13.76 -18.96
CA VAL A 62 12.12 12.82 -18.10
C VAL A 62 11.49 12.78 -16.71
N ARG A 63 11.59 11.61 -16.04
CA ARG A 63 11.30 11.44 -14.62
C ARG A 63 12.55 10.90 -13.94
N CYS A 64 12.99 11.59 -12.90
CA CYS A 64 14.08 11.16 -12.04
C CYS A 64 13.49 10.75 -10.70
N ASP A 65 13.65 9.48 -10.30
CA ASP A 65 13.17 8.93 -9.04
C ASP A 65 14.38 8.79 -8.10
N PHE A 66 14.37 9.56 -7.00
CA PHE A 66 15.37 9.48 -5.93
C PHE A 66 14.76 8.67 -4.80
N GLU A 67 15.18 7.43 -4.66
CA GLU A 67 14.59 6.46 -3.74
C GLU A 67 15.69 5.74 -2.96
N ALA A 68 15.42 5.46 -1.70
CA ALA A 68 16.28 4.65 -0.85
C ALA A 68 15.42 3.78 0.09
N MET A 69 15.99 2.68 0.57
CA MET A 69 15.33 1.79 1.53
C MET A 69 15.56 2.32 2.95
N PRO A 70 14.54 2.31 3.82
CA PRO A 70 14.70 2.65 5.23
C PRO A 70 15.62 1.67 5.95
N ALA A 71 16.30 2.15 7.00
CA ALA A 71 17.10 1.30 7.85
C ALA A 71 16.22 0.32 8.66
N GLU A 72 16.74 -0.88 8.89
CA GLU A 72 16.04 -1.96 9.64
C GLU A 72 15.57 -1.49 11.03
N GLU A 73 16.39 -0.69 11.71
CA GLU A 73 16.07 -0.14 13.02
C GLU A 73 14.86 0.81 12.96
N THR A 74 14.77 1.61 11.89
CA THR A 74 13.61 2.48 11.64
C THR A 74 12.36 1.66 11.34
N LEU A 75 12.49 0.57 10.56
CA LEU A 75 11.37 -0.33 10.27
C LEU A 75 10.84 -1.04 11.52
N LYS A 76 11.70 -1.38 12.48
CA LYS A 76 11.27 -1.92 13.78
C LYS A 76 10.48 -0.90 14.60
N ARG A 77 10.92 0.37 14.65
CA ARG A 77 10.16 1.43 15.31
C ARG A 77 8.81 1.66 14.61
N HIS A 78 8.82 1.68 13.27
CA HIS A 78 7.62 1.79 12.44
C HIS A 78 6.60 0.68 12.76
N LEU A 79 7.04 -0.57 12.89
CA LEU A 79 6.19 -1.68 13.31
C LEU A 79 5.65 -1.49 14.73
N GLY A 80 6.47 -0.98 15.67
CA GLY A 80 6.03 -0.67 17.02
C GLY A 80 4.98 0.44 17.08
N THR A 81 5.07 1.47 16.23
CA THR A 81 4.05 2.51 16.08
C THR A 81 2.78 1.94 15.45
N PHE A 82 2.92 1.09 14.41
CA PHE A 82 1.81 0.38 13.78
C PHE A 82 0.97 -0.40 14.80
N SER A 83 1.60 -1.22 15.65
CA SER A 83 0.90 -2.03 16.65
C SER A 83 0.06 -1.18 17.62
N LYS A 84 0.52 0.02 17.98
CA LYS A 84 -0.25 0.94 18.83
C LYS A 84 -1.48 1.52 18.13
N LEU A 85 -1.38 1.75 16.82
CA LEU A 85 -2.47 2.32 16.02
C LEU A 85 -3.63 1.34 15.76
N LEU A 86 -3.41 0.03 15.86
CA LEU A 86 -4.43 -0.98 15.58
C LEU A 86 -5.69 -0.83 16.44
N THR A 87 -5.54 -0.41 17.71
CA THR A 87 -6.67 -0.30 18.65
C THR A 87 -7.47 0.99 18.51
N THR A 88 -6.96 1.97 17.76
CA THR A 88 -7.58 3.28 17.60
C THR A 88 -8.19 3.50 16.22
N ASN A 89 -8.01 2.53 15.31
CA ASN A 89 -8.50 2.60 13.95
C ASN A 89 -9.55 1.52 13.68
N GLN A 90 -10.40 1.72 12.67
CA GLN A 90 -11.51 0.83 12.31
C GLN A 90 -11.24 0.02 11.05
N ALA A 91 -10.23 0.40 10.28
CA ALA A 91 -9.76 -0.32 9.10
C ALA A 91 -8.29 0.00 8.84
N LEU A 92 -7.59 -0.93 8.19
CA LEU A 92 -6.21 -0.81 7.78
C LEU A 92 -6.12 -0.85 6.25
N VAL A 93 -5.39 0.11 5.66
CA VAL A 93 -5.04 0.09 4.24
C VAL A 93 -3.51 -0.02 4.12
N LEU A 94 -3.04 -1.08 3.50
CA LEU A 94 -1.62 -1.33 3.20
C LEU A 94 -1.38 -1.08 1.71
N SER A 95 -0.73 0.03 1.38
CA SER A 95 -0.40 0.41 0.01
C SER A 95 1.04 0.00 -0.28
N ASP A 96 1.24 -1.16 -0.89
CA ASP A 96 2.58 -1.68 -1.18
C ASP A 96 3.09 -1.13 -2.51
N TYR A 97 4.23 -0.48 -2.46
CA TYR A 97 4.96 0.02 -3.64
C TYR A 97 6.31 -0.67 -3.84
N GLY A 98 6.64 -1.68 -3.02
CA GLY A 98 7.93 -2.36 -3.07
C GLY A 98 9.12 -1.47 -2.66
N LYS A 99 8.87 -0.43 -1.83
CA LYS A 99 9.88 0.56 -1.42
C LYS A 99 10.38 0.36 0.02
N GLY A 100 10.23 -0.84 0.56
CA GLY A 100 10.76 -1.23 1.88
C GLY A 100 9.90 -0.82 3.08
N GLY A 101 9.05 0.20 2.99
CA GLY A 101 8.21 0.64 4.11
C GLY A 101 7.26 -0.43 4.67
N LEU A 102 6.91 -1.43 3.85
CA LEU A 102 6.10 -2.58 4.22
C LEU A 102 6.90 -3.90 4.24
N SER A 103 8.19 -3.87 4.59
CA SER A 103 9.00 -5.09 4.69
C SER A 103 8.43 -6.12 5.67
N HIS A 104 7.77 -5.66 6.73
CA HIS A 104 7.13 -6.51 7.75
C HIS A 104 5.62 -6.72 7.51
N ILE A 105 5.14 -6.62 6.25
CA ILE A 105 3.70 -6.64 5.94
C ILE A 105 2.99 -7.89 6.44
N SER A 106 3.60 -9.06 6.39
CA SER A 106 3.01 -10.30 6.89
C SER A 106 2.76 -10.25 8.41
N THR A 107 3.68 -9.64 9.17
CA THR A 107 3.51 -9.42 10.61
C THR A 107 2.38 -8.40 10.85
N MET A 108 2.36 -7.31 10.08
CA MET A 108 1.30 -6.29 10.18
C MET A 108 -0.09 -6.87 9.92
N ILE A 109 -0.22 -7.75 8.91
CA ILE A 109 -1.49 -8.44 8.61
C ILE A 109 -1.88 -9.37 9.76
N ALA A 110 -0.93 -10.16 10.29
CA ALA A 110 -1.21 -11.07 11.40
C ALA A 110 -1.67 -10.34 12.66
N GLU A 111 -1.01 -9.23 13.02
CA GLU A 111 -1.41 -8.41 14.18
C GLU A 111 -2.79 -7.76 13.98
N ALA A 112 -3.07 -7.19 12.80
CA ALA A 112 -4.36 -6.59 12.51
C ALA A 112 -5.50 -7.64 12.48
N ARG A 113 -5.23 -8.83 11.94
CA ARG A 113 -6.17 -9.97 11.96
C ARG A 113 -6.49 -10.42 13.39
N ALA A 114 -5.50 -10.45 14.27
CA ALA A 114 -5.68 -10.83 15.68
C ALA A 114 -6.67 -9.92 16.42
N VAL A 115 -6.74 -8.64 16.06
CA VAL A 115 -7.71 -7.67 16.60
C VAL A 115 -8.97 -7.53 15.73
N LYS A 116 -9.13 -8.37 14.71
CA LYS A 116 -10.27 -8.38 13.77
C LYS A 116 -10.48 -7.09 13.00
N LEU A 117 -9.41 -6.39 12.71
CA LEU A 117 -9.45 -5.16 11.93
C LEU A 117 -9.57 -5.51 10.42
N PRO A 118 -10.48 -4.93 9.65
CA PRO A 118 -10.52 -5.09 8.20
C PRO A 118 -9.21 -4.62 7.56
N ILE A 119 -8.63 -5.46 6.68
CA ILE A 119 -7.31 -5.24 6.08
C ILE A 119 -7.45 -5.18 4.56
N LEU A 120 -7.20 -3.99 3.99
CA LEU A 120 -7.21 -3.76 2.55
C LEU A 120 -5.77 -3.63 2.05
N VAL A 121 -5.40 -4.39 1.04
CA VAL A 121 -4.04 -4.35 0.48
C VAL A 121 -4.08 -3.96 -1.00
N ASP A 122 -3.36 -2.89 -1.34
CA ASP A 122 -2.99 -2.57 -2.73
C ASP A 122 -1.65 -3.26 -3.00
N PRO A 123 -1.64 -4.41 -3.71
CA PRO A 123 -0.50 -5.32 -3.76
C PRO A 123 0.55 -4.88 -4.77
N LYS A 124 1.80 -5.35 -4.58
CA LYS A 124 2.91 -5.17 -5.52
C LYS A 124 3.80 -6.40 -5.60
N GLY A 125 4.40 -6.60 -6.79
CA GLY A 125 5.29 -7.74 -7.04
C GLY A 125 4.54 -8.98 -7.50
N ASP A 126 5.20 -10.11 -7.46
CA ASP A 126 4.74 -11.42 -7.92
C ASP A 126 4.55 -12.43 -6.79
N ASP A 127 5.10 -12.16 -5.60
CA ASP A 127 4.89 -12.96 -4.40
C ASP A 127 3.76 -12.39 -3.53
N TYR A 128 2.56 -12.92 -3.72
CA TYR A 128 1.39 -12.56 -2.93
C TYR A 128 1.22 -13.37 -1.64
N SER A 129 2.09 -14.36 -1.38
CA SER A 129 2.06 -15.13 -0.12
C SER A 129 2.19 -14.24 1.11
N ARG A 130 2.89 -13.11 0.97
CA ARG A 130 3.07 -12.08 2.01
C ARG A 130 1.77 -11.37 2.43
N TYR A 131 0.70 -11.46 1.63
CA TYR A 131 -0.61 -10.85 1.91
C TYR A 131 -1.62 -11.84 2.50
N HIS A 132 -1.18 -13.04 2.83
CA HIS A 132 -2.02 -14.08 3.43
C HIS A 132 -2.79 -13.56 4.65
N GLY A 133 -4.09 -13.82 4.68
CA GLY A 133 -4.99 -13.41 5.75
C GLY A 133 -5.48 -11.96 5.69
N ALA A 134 -5.19 -11.21 4.62
CA ALA A 134 -5.83 -9.92 4.40
C ALA A 134 -7.33 -10.09 4.13
N THR A 135 -8.13 -9.07 4.41
CA THR A 135 -9.57 -9.07 4.08
C THR A 135 -9.77 -8.97 2.57
N VAL A 136 -9.09 -8.03 1.92
CA VAL A 136 -9.19 -7.84 0.48
C VAL A 136 -7.86 -7.37 -0.10
N ILE A 137 -7.53 -7.89 -1.29
CA ILE A 137 -6.47 -7.35 -2.15
C ILE A 137 -7.06 -6.74 -3.42
N THR A 138 -6.39 -5.71 -3.96
CA THR A 138 -6.92 -4.94 -5.10
C THR A 138 -5.99 -4.90 -6.31
N PRO A 139 -5.56 -6.06 -6.87
CA PRO A 139 -4.68 -6.07 -8.02
C PRO A 139 -5.35 -5.52 -9.28
N ASN A 140 -4.53 -4.98 -10.18
CA ASN A 140 -4.94 -4.76 -11.55
C ASN A 140 -4.70 -6.04 -12.42
N ARG A 141 -5.14 -6.01 -13.69
CA ARG A 141 -4.98 -7.15 -14.62
C ARG A 141 -3.53 -7.60 -14.81
N ALA A 142 -2.60 -6.64 -14.90
CA ALA A 142 -1.20 -6.96 -15.12
C ALA A 142 -0.58 -7.60 -13.86
N GLU A 143 -0.89 -7.08 -12.70
CA GLU A 143 -0.45 -7.60 -11.40
C GLU A 143 -1.02 -9.00 -11.15
N LEU A 144 -2.31 -9.21 -11.39
CA LEU A 144 -2.91 -10.53 -11.22
C LEU A 144 -2.27 -11.56 -12.18
N ARG A 145 -2.00 -11.18 -13.44
CA ARG A 145 -1.32 -12.06 -14.41
C ARG A 145 0.08 -12.50 -13.97
N GLN A 146 0.81 -11.64 -13.31
CA GLN A 146 2.14 -11.98 -12.78
C GLN A 146 2.07 -13.11 -11.76
N VAL A 147 1.00 -13.18 -10.99
CA VAL A 147 0.83 -14.16 -9.90
C VAL A 147 0.16 -15.45 -10.38
N VAL A 148 -0.95 -15.35 -11.12
CA VAL A 148 -1.76 -16.53 -11.50
C VAL A 148 -1.54 -16.98 -12.93
N GLY A 149 -0.68 -16.30 -13.69
CA GLY A 149 -0.47 -16.54 -15.12
C GLY A 149 -1.59 -15.96 -15.99
N THR A 150 -1.48 -16.19 -17.31
CA THR A 150 -2.44 -15.70 -18.31
C THR A 150 -3.73 -16.52 -18.30
N TRP A 151 -4.83 -15.87 -18.64
CA TRP A 151 -6.13 -16.51 -18.87
C TRP A 151 -6.65 -16.16 -20.27
N THR A 152 -7.41 -17.07 -20.85
CA THR A 152 -7.96 -16.95 -22.22
C THR A 152 -9.47 -16.79 -22.27
N SER A 153 -10.15 -16.95 -21.12
CA SER A 153 -11.60 -16.82 -21.00
C SER A 153 -11.97 -16.25 -19.62
N GLU A 154 -13.17 -15.71 -19.50
CA GLU A 154 -13.70 -15.25 -18.22
C GLU A 154 -13.80 -16.39 -17.20
N ALA A 155 -14.21 -17.59 -17.63
CA ALA A 155 -14.24 -18.76 -16.75
C ALA A 155 -12.86 -19.10 -16.16
N SER A 156 -11.80 -19.06 -16.99
CA SER A 156 -10.42 -19.27 -16.53
C SER A 156 -9.93 -18.15 -15.59
N LEU A 157 -10.37 -16.90 -15.80
CA LEU A 157 -10.08 -15.81 -14.88
C LEU A 157 -10.73 -16.06 -13.51
N ILE A 158 -12.03 -16.41 -13.51
CA ILE A 158 -12.77 -16.71 -12.27
C ILE A 158 -12.09 -17.82 -11.47
N GLU A 159 -11.76 -18.93 -12.13
CA GLU A 159 -11.09 -20.07 -11.49
C GLU A 159 -9.76 -19.65 -10.84
N ARG A 160 -8.89 -18.94 -11.58
CA ARG A 160 -7.59 -18.51 -11.09
C ARG A 160 -7.69 -17.51 -9.94
N ALA A 161 -8.60 -16.54 -10.05
CA ALA A 161 -8.83 -15.55 -9.00
C ALA A 161 -9.37 -16.20 -7.72
N GLN A 162 -10.32 -17.15 -7.84
CA GLN A 162 -10.86 -17.88 -6.70
C GLN A 162 -9.81 -18.79 -6.05
N ASN A 163 -8.98 -19.46 -6.83
CA ASN A 163 -7.89 -20.29 -6.30
C ASN A 163 -6.88 -19.43 -5.53
N LEU A 164 -6.50 -18.28 -6.05
CA LEU A 164 -5.61 -17.34 -5.35
C LEU A 164 -6.26 -16.82 -4.06
N ARG A 165 -7.54 -16.40 -4.13
CA ARG A 165 -8.27 -15.91 -2.96
C ARG A 165 -8.31 -16.95 -1.84
N GLN A 166 -8.59 -18.22 -2.17
CA GLN A 166 -8.63 -19.33 -1.21
C GLN A 166 -7.23 -19.65 -0.65
N ALA A 167 -6.21 -19.70 -1.53
CA ALA A 167 -4.84 -20.00 -1.11
C ALA A 167 -4.27 -18.94 -0.15
N LEU A 168 -4.70 -17.68 -0.27
CA LEU A 168 -4.28 -16.59 0.59
C LEU A 168 -5.24 -16.34 1.77
N GLU A 169 -6.29 -17.15 1.95
CA GLU A 169 -7.33 -16.96 2.98
C GLU A 169 -7.92 -15.53 2.97
N LEU A 170 -8.20 -14.99 1.79
CA LEU A 170 -8.84 -13.68 1.65
C LEU A 170 -10.36 -13.81 1.72
N ASP A 171 -11.03 -12.83 2.31
CA ASP A 171 -12.49 -12.72 2.21
C ASP A 171 -12.88 -12.33 0.78
N TYR A 172 -12.13 -11.41 0.16
CA TYR A 172 -12.40 -10.89 -1.18
C TYR A 172 -11.12 -10.67 -1.99
N LEU A 173 -11.25 -10.76 -3.33
CA LEU A 173 -10.27 -10.28 -4.29
C LEU A 173 -10.99 -9.30 -5.24
N LEU A 174 -10.59 -8.03 -5.25
CA LEU A 174 -11.16 -7.00 -6.12
C LEU A 174 -10.20 -6.73 -7.29
N LEU A 175 -10.48 -7.34 -8.44
CA LEU A 175 -9.72 -7.09 -9.67
C LEU A 175 -10.15 -5.79 -10.33
N THR A 176 -9.22 -4.85 -10.51
CA THR A 176 -9.46 -3.65 -11.34
C THR A 176 -9.19 -3.95 -12.81
N ARG A 177 -10.13 -3.56 -13.70
CA ARG A 177 -10.16 -3.96 -15.11
C ARG A 177 -10.12 -2.77 -16.08
N SER A 178 -9.58 -1.64 -15.63
CA SER A 178 -9.53 -0.38 -16.39
C SER A 178 -10.92 0.06 -16.85
N GLU A 179 -11.13 0.26 -18.16
CA GLU A 179 -12.39 0.66 -18.77
C GLU A 179 -13.53 -0.36 -18.61
N GLU A 180 -13.21 -1.61 -18.31
CA GLU A 180 -14.21 -2.66 -18.05
C GLU A 180 -14.71 -2.65 -16.57
N GLY A 181 -14.26 -1.69 -15.77
CA GLY A 181 -14.69 -1.55 -14.39
C GLY A 181 -13.93 -2.47 -13.43
N MET A 182 -14.64 -3.19 -12.55
CA MET A 182 -14.07 -4.03 -11.50
C MET A 182 -14.87 -5.32 -11.34
N THR A 183 -14.19 -6.38 -10.89
CA THR A 183 -14.83 -7.65 -10.54
C THR A 183 -14.43 -8.04 -9.11
N LEU A 184 -15.41 -8.32 -8.27
CA LEU A 184 -15.22 -8.85 -6.92
C LEU A 184 -15.39 -10.38 -6.92
N PHE A 185 -14.39 -11.07 -6.41
CA PHE A 185 -14.38 -12.50 -6.20
C PHE A 185 -14.49 -12.85 -4.73
#